data_11f5071f168b877bd3cbaf71322848e8
#
_entry.id   11f5071f168b877bd3cbaf71322848e8
#
_cell.length_a   1.000
_cell.length_b   1.000
_cell.length_c   1.000
_cell.angle_alpha   90.00
_cell.angle_beta   90.00
_cell.angle_gamma   90.00
#
_symmetry.space_group_name_H-M   'P 1'
#
loop_
_entity.id
_entity.type
_entity.pdbx_description
1 polymer ?
#
loop_
_entity_poly.entity_id
_entity_poly.type
_entity_poly.pdbx_seq_one_letter_code
_entity_poly.pdbx_strand_id
1 'polypeptide(L)' 'MFMLKNIILEITAGKKSRNIEPTHALFKEVYSIAKSKGLSIEDVRNGLIELYVAGEIEVGRTINDNYIKINTNFK' A
#
# COMPACT_ATOMS: atom_id res chain seq x y z
N MET A 1 6.70 -13.08 -1.76
CA MET A 1 6.75 -12.13 -0.64
C MET A 1 5.50 -11.28 -0.60
N PHE A 2 4.73 -11.40 0.47
CA PHE A 2 3.42 -10.78 0.47
C PHE A 2 3.19 -9.87 1.67
N MET A 3 4.27 -9.57 2.38
CA MET A 3 4.18 -8.71 3.53
C MET A 3 3.64 -7.33 3.19
N LEU A 4 4.03 -6.78 2.03
CA LEU A 4 3.57 -5.46 1.63
C LEU A 4 2.07 -5.42 1.40
N LYS A 5 1.52 -6.47 0.78
CA LYS A 5 0.09 -6.51 0.56
C LYS A 5 -0.66 -6.51 1.89
N ASN A 6 -0.16 -7.26 2.86
CA ASN A 6 -0.76 -7.29 4.19
C ASN A 6 -0.70 -5.92 4.85
N ILE A 7 0.42 -5.23 4.70
CA ILE A 7 0.56 -3.89 5.27
C ILE A 7 -0.46 -2.94 4.65
N ILE A 8 -0.60 -3.00 3.33
CA ILE A 8 -1.57 -2.15 2.64
C ILE A 8 -2.98 -2.45 3.13
N LEU A 9 -3.30 -3.73 3.27
CA LEU A 9 -4.62 -4.13 3.74
C LEU A 9 -4.89 -3.63 5.17
N GLU A 10 -3.88 -3.73 6.03
CA GLU A 10 -4.03 -3.24 7.40
C GLU A 10 -4.30 -1.75 7.44
N ILE A 11 -3.56 -0.98 6.64
CA ILE A 11 -3.74 0.46 6.62
C ILE A 11 -5.13 0.81 6.10
N THR A 12 -5.53 0.17 5.01
CA THR A 12 -6.82 0.44 4.42
C THR A 12 -7.95 0.09 5.37
N ALA A 13 -7.87 -1.07 6.00
CA ALA A 13 -8.90 -1.50 6.93
C ALA A 13 -8.97 -0.57 8.14
N GLY A 14 -7.83 -0.12 8.64
CA GLY A 14 -7.80 0.81 9.75
C GLY A 14 -8.45 2.13 9.42
N LYS A 15 -8.20 2.65 8.24
CA LYS A 15 -8.81 3.91 7.83
C LYS A 15 -10.31 3.76 7.65
N LYS A 16 -10.75 2.65 7.05
CA LYS A 16 -12.16 2.39 6.89
C LYS A 16 -12.87 2.32 8.23
N SER A 17 -12.28 1.61 9.17
CA SER A 17 -12.93 1.43 10.46
C SER A 17 -13.00 2.73 11.26
N ARG A 18 -12.14 3.70 10.94
CA ARG A 18 -12.16 5.00 11.60
C ARG A 18 -12.80 6.09 10.76
N ASN A 19 -13.36 5.72 9.62
CA ASN A 19 -14.00 6.67 8.70
C ASN A 19 -13.06 7.78 8.25
N ILE A 20 -11.80 7.43 8.05
CA ILE A 20 -10.79 8.37 7.57
C ILE A 20 -10.80 8.35 6.05
N GLU A 21 -10.83 9.51 5.45
CA GLU A 21 -10.81 9.64 4.00
C GLU A 21 -9.57 10.39 3.58
N PRO A 22 -8.93 9.95 2.49
CA PRO A 22 -9.25 8.75 1.69
C PRO A 22 -8.87 7.48 2.43
N THR A 23 -9.53 6.37 2.06
CA THR A 23 -9.26 5.10 2.70
C THR A 23 -8.05 4.38 2.11
N HIS A 24 -7.49 4.90 1.03
CA HIS A 24 -6.35 4.27 0.40
C HIS A 24 -5.09 4.45 1.24
N ALA A 25 -4.21 3.46 1.21
CA ALA A 25 -2.91 3.60 1.85
C ALA A 25 -2.05 4.57 1.06
N LEU A 26 -1.20 5.31 1.75
CA LEU A 26 -0.24 6.19 1.11
C LEU A 26 1.13 5.52 1.15
N PHE A 27 1.97 5.86 0.17
CA PHE A 27 3.28 5.25 0.09
C PHE A 27 4.07 5.45 1.39
N LYS A 28 4.05 6.66 1.92
CA LYS A 28 4.83 6.91 3.13
C LYS A 28 4.31 6.11 4.32
N GLU A 29 3.01 5.85 4.35
CA GLU A 29 2.44 5.03 5.42
C GLU A 29 2.91 3.60 5.30
N VAL A 30 2.90 3.08 4.07
CA VAL A 30 3.37 1.72 3.83
C VAL A 30 4.84 1.62 4.17
N TYR A 31 5.63 2.58 3.73
CA TYR A 31 7.06 2.56 4.00
C TYR A 31 7.35 2.64 5.49
N SER A 32 6.61 3.48 6.20
CA SER A 32 6.83 3.64 7.64
C SER A 32 6.67 2.31 8.37
N ILE A 33 5.60 1.58 8.05
CA ILE A 33 5.37 0.29 8.68
C ILE A 33 6.39 -0.73 8.23
N ALA A 34 6.69 -0.75 6.93
CA ALA A 34 7.66 -1.70 6.39
C ALA A 34 9.03 -1.48 7.01
N LYS A 35 9.41 -0.23 7.20
CA LYS A 35 10.70 0.09 7.81
C LYS A 35 10.76 -0.46 9.23
N SER A 36 9.68 -0.35 9.97
CA SER A 36 9.66 -0.89 11.33
C SER A 36 9.78 -2.40 11.34
N LYS A 37 9.53 -3.05 10.22
CA LYS A 37 9.67 -4.49 10.08
C LYS A 37 10.99 -4.89 9.42
N GLY A 38 11.89 -3.93 9.21
CA GLY A 38 13.22 -4.24 8.70
C GLY A 38 13.37 -4.15 7.19
N LEU A 39 12.38 -3.61 6.50
CA LEU A 39 12.46 -3.49 5.03
C LEU A 39 13.08 -2.16 4.65
N SER A 40 13.86 -2.17 3.56
CA SER A 40 14.42 -0.94 3.02
C SER A 40 13.43 -0.30 2.06
N ILE A 41 13.73 0.95 1.68
CA ILE A 41 12.86 1.62 0.71
C ILE A 41 12.90 0.91 -0.63
N GLU A 42 14.04 0.32 -0.99
CA GLU A 42 14.11 -0.44 -2.23
C GLU A 42 13.25 -1.70 -2.17
N ASP A 43 13.24 -2.37 -1.02
CA ASP A 43 12.38 -3.53 -0.84
C ASP A 43 10.92 -3.14 -1.05
N VAL A 44 10.54 -2.00 -0.48
CA VAL A 44 9.16 -1.54 -0.60
C VAL A 44 8.83 -1.22 -2.05
N ARG A 45 9.71 -0.49 -2.72
CA ARG A 45 9.48 -0.13 -4.12
C ARG A 45 9.38 -1.36 -5.01
N ASN A 46 10.31 -2.29 -4.85
CA ASN A 46 10.32 -3.49 -5.69
C ASN A 46 9.07 -4.32 -5.45
N GLY A 47 8.68 -4.47 -4.19
CA GLY A 47 7.47 -5.21 -3.88
C GLY A 47 6.22 -4.57 -4.44
N LEU A 48 6.15 -3.25 -4.37
CA LEU A 48 4.99 -2.54 -4.93
C LEU A 48 4.94 -2.67 -6.45
N ILE A 49 6.10 -2.62 -7.12
CA ILE A 49 6.13 -2.82 -8.55
C ILE A 49 5.63 -4.21 -8.92
N GLU A 50 6.05 -5.22 -8.17
CA GLU A 50 5.60 -6.58 -8.42
C GLU A 50 4.09 -6.70 -8.27
N LEU A 51 3.54 -6.10 -7.23
CA LEU A 51 2.10 -6.13 -7.03
C LEU A 51 1.36 -5.38 -8.13
N TYR A 52 1.92 -4.27 -8.56
CA TYR A 52 1.31 -3.48 -9.62
C TYR A 52 1.31 -4.26 -10.94
N VAL A 53 2.43 -4.87 -11.29
CA VAL A 53 2.54 -5.64 -12.53
C VAL A 53 1.60 -6.84 -12.49
N ALA A 54 1.42 -7.44 -11.33
CA ALA A 54 0.51 -8.56 -11.17
C ALA A 54 -0.96 -8.15 -11.19
N GLY A 55 -1.24 -6.84 -11.19
CA GLY A 55 -2.61 -6.37 -11.22
C GLY A 55 -3.30 -6.41 -9.86
N GLU A 56 -2.56 -6.56 -8.79
CA GLU A 56 -3.15 -6.67 -7.46
C GLU A 56 -3.35 -5.33 -6.78
N ILE A 57 -2.66 -4.29 -7.24
CA ILE A 57 -2.82 -2.96 -6.69
C ILE A 57 -2.88 -1.93 -7.82
N GLU A 58 -3.46 -0.79 -7.49
CA GLU A 58 -3.40 0.39 -8.33
C GLU A 58 -2.61 1.44 -7.59
N VAL A 59 -1.83 2.22 -8.32
CA VAL A 59 -1.04 3.30 -7.75
C VAL A 59 -1.42 4.58 -8.46
N GLY A 60 -1.69 5.62 -7.68
CA GLY A 60 -2.02 6.92 -8.24
C GLY A 60 -1.30 8.00 -7.47
N ARG A 61 -1.42 9.23 -7.95
CA ARG A 61 -0.77 10.36 -7.32
C ARG A 61 -1.75 11.17 -6.51
N THR A 62 -1.30 11.60 -5.34
CA THR A 62 -1.98 12.62 -4.58
C THR A 62 -1.13 13.88 -4.65
N ILE A 63 -1.55 14.92 -3.94
CA ILE A 63 -0.81 16.18 -3.96
C ILE A 63 0.59 16.01 -3.39
N ASN A 64 0.73 15.24 -2.32
CA ASN A 64 2.00 15.13 -1.61
C ASN A 64 2.59 13.74 -1.63
N ASP A 65 1.93 12.77 -2.24
CA ASP A 65 2.40 11.40 -2.13
C ASP A 65 1.72 10.56 -3.21
N ASN A 66 1.93 9.27 -3.14
CA ASN A 66 1.25 8.30 -4.01
C ASN A 66 0.30 7.49 -3.16
N TYR A 67 -0.91 7.24 -3.68
CA TYR A 67 -1.81 6.35 -2.98
C TYR A 67 -1.69 4.96 -3.57
N ILE A 68 -1.99 3.97 -2.74
CA ILE A 68 -1.92 2.58 -3.12
C ILE A 68 -3.25 1.94 -2.75
N LYS A 69 -3.91 1.38 -3.74
CA LYS A 69 -5.23 0.81 -3.56
C LYS A 69 -5.20 -0.65 -3.94
N ILE A 70 -5.76 -1.50 -3.06
CA ILE A 70 -5.89 -2.91 -3.38
C ILE A 70 -6.95 -3.06 -4.46
N ASN A 71 -6.59 -3.78 -5.50
CA ASN A 71 -7.50 -4.02 -6.61
C ASN A 71 -8.37 -5.22 -6.25
N THR A 72 -9.64 -4.95 -5.98
CA THR A 72 -10.55 -6.00 -5.53
C THR A 72 -11.52 -6.42 -6.59
N ASN A 73 -11.37 -5.94 -7.81
CA ASN A 73 -12.32 -6.23 -8.87
C ASN A 73 -11.99 -7.45 -9.69
N PHE A 74 -10.80 -7.97 -9.55
CA PHE A 74 -10.46 -9.16 -10.31
C PHE A 74 -11.07 -10.38 -9.63
N LYS A 75 -11.34 -11.34 -10.42
CA LYS A 75 -11.97 -12.54 -9.87
C LYS A 75 -11.08 -13.72 -10.07
#